data_f9d1eec72bb276b9cb2410ac90040129
#
_entry.id   f9d1eec72bb276b9cb2410ac90040129
#
_cell.length_a   1.000
_cell.length_b   1.000
_cell.length_c   1.000
_cell.angle_alpha   90.00
_cell.angle_beta   90.00
_cell.angle_gamma   90.00
#
_symmetry.space_group_name_H-M   'P 1'
#
loop_
_entity.id
_entity.type
_entity.pdbx_description
1 polymer ?
#
loop_
_entity_poly.entity_id
_entity_poly.type
_entity_poly.pdbx_seq_one_letter_code
_entity_poly.pdbx_strand_id
1 'polypeptide(L)'
;ICDELGLMVWQDFMFACAVYDLTPAFEENMRKELADNIKRIRHHASLGLWCGNNEMEMFVKEGNWVSKHSEVRDYLLMYERVIPEVLREYDPVTFYWPASPSSGGSFDAPNDPDRGDVHYWEVWHGDKPFSEYRKYYFRYASEFGFQSFPCLKTVEAFTLPEDKELIME
;
A
#
# COMPACT_ATOMS: atom_id res chain seq x y z
N ILE A 1 -11.56 -12.52 -12.67
CA ILE A 1 -12.35 -12.74 -11.42
C ILE A 1 -12.93 -11.44 -10.92
N CYS A 2 -12.11 -10.39 -10.61
CA CYS A 2 -12.63 -9.13 -10.07
C CYS A 2 -13.60 -8.44 -11.03
N ASP A 3 -13.30 -8.39 -12.32
CA ASP A 3 -14.19 -7.86 -13.36
C ASP A 3 -15.54 -8.60 -13.38
N GLU A 4 -15.51 -9.93 -13.26
CA GLU A 4 -16.71 -10.78 -13.30
C GLU A 4 -17.57 -10.64 -12.03
N LEU A 5 -16.91 -10.40 -10.89
CA LEU A 5 -17.58 -10.29 -9.59
C LEU A 5 -17.97 -8.85 -9.22
N GLY A 6 -17.59 -7.87 -10.04
CA GLY A 6 -17.83 -6.46 -9.75
C GLY A 6 -17.03 -5.92 -8.54
N LEU A 7 -15.85 -6.48 -8.29
CA LEU A 7 -14.97 -6.03 -7.21
C LEU A 7 -14.04 -4.93 -7.70
N MET A 8 -14.01 -3.81 -7.00
CA MET A 8 -13.05 -2.74 -7.29
C MET A 8 -11.68 -3.11 -6.73
N VAL A 9 -10.64 -2.89 -7.54
CA VAL A 9 -9.24 -3.17 -7.19
C VAL A 9 -8.50 -1.85 -6.95
N TRP A 10 -7.92 -1.73 -5.77
CA TRP A 10 -6.85 -0.78 -5.45
C TRP A 10 -5.53 -1.50 -5.71
N GLN A 11 -4.74 -0.99 -6.65
CA GLN A 11 -3.50 -1.65 -7.07
C GLN A 11 -2.29 -0.84 -6.67
N ASP A 12 -1.54 -1.34 -5.70
CA ASP A 12 -0.22 -0.79 -5.37
C ASP A 12 0.82 -1.17 -6.41
N PHE A 13 1.73 -0.24 -6.71
CA PHE A 13 3.03 -0.59 -7.23
C PHE A 13 3.87 -1.24 -6.12
N MET A 14 4.81 -2.12 -6.49
CA MET A 14 5.50 -3.03 -5.56
C MET A 14 6.55 -2.34 -4.68
N PHE A 15 6.20 -1.22 -4.06
CA PHE A 15 7.04 -0.47 -3.13
C PHE A 15 6.35 -0.41 -1.77
N ALA A 16 6.98 -0.97 -0.74
CA ALA A 16 6.41 -1.02 0.59
C ALA A 16 7.49 -0.98 1.66
N CYS A 17 7.24 -0.25 2.74
CA CYS A 17 7.98 -0.33 4.01
C CYS A 17 9.51 -0.28 3.86
N ALA A 18 10.04 0.54 2.95
CA ALA A 18 11.47 0.68 2.69
C ALA A 18 11.80 2.06 2.14
N VAL A 19 13.09 2.39 2.07
CA VAL A 19 13.61 3.58 1.38
C VAL A 19 14.51 3.13 0.24
N TYR A 20 14.46 3.82 -0.89
CA TYR A 20 15.21 3.47 -2.09
C TYR A 20 16.10 4.64 -2.53
N ASP A 21 17.31 4.30 -3.00
CA ASP A 21 18.14 5.23 -3.74
C ASP A 21 17.73 5.23 -5.22
N LEU A 22 17.31 6.37 -5.74
CA LEU A 22 16.95 6.50 -7.14
C LEU A 22 18.20 6.68 -8.00
N THR A 23 18.98 5.60 -8.14
CA THR A 23 20.10 5.59 -9.09
C THR A 23 19.57 5.53 -10.53
N PRO A 24 20.35 5.98 -11.55
CA PRO A 24 19.92 5.90 -12.95
C PRO A 24 19.56 4.47 -13.39
N ALA A 25 20.30 3.47 -12.94
CA ALA A 25 20.02 2.06 -13.26
C ALA A 25 18.73 1.58 -12.59
N PHE A 26 18.48 1.98 -11.35
CA PHE A 26 17.23 1.65 -10.64
C PHE A 26 16.03 2.34 -11.30
N GLU A 27 16.14 3.63 -11.64
CA GLU A 27 15.07 4.36 -12.34
C GLU A 27 14.73 3.71 -13.69
N GLU A 28 15.75 3.34 -14.49
CA GLU A 28 15.55 2.67 -15.78
C GLU A 28 14.80 1.33 -15.60
N ASN A 29 15.21 0.51 -14.63
CA ASN A 29 14.57 -0.76 -14.34
C ASN A 29 13.13 -0.57 -13.83
N MET A 30 12.93 0.37 -12.91
CA MET A 30 11.62 0.72 -12.37
C MET A 30 10.65 1.16 -13.47
N ARG A 31 11.08 2.05 -14.40
CA ARG A 31 10.25 2.49 -15.52
C ARG A 31 9.80 1.33 -16.42
N LYS A 32 10.69 0.37 -16.68
CA LYS A 32 10.36 -0.83 -17.47
C LYS A 32 9.31 -1.69 -16.76
N GLU A 33 9.52 -1.96 -15.48
CA GLU A 33 8.59 -2.75 -14.67
C GLU A 33 7.23 -2.09 -14.54
N LEU A 34 7.19 -0.77 -14.27
CA LEU A 34 5.94 0.00 -14.24
C LEU A 34 5.19 -0.10 -15.57
N ALA A 35 5.88 0.13 -16.68
CA ALA A 35 5.28 0.07 -18.01
C ALA A 35 4.69 -1.32 -18.32
N ASP A 36 5.39 -2.38 -17.97
CA ASP A 36 4.93 -3.75 -18.20
C ASP A 36 3.70 -4.09 -17.35
N ASN A 37 3.71 -3.75 -16.06
CA ASN A 37 2.59 -3.99 -15.18
C ASN A 37 1.36 -3.15 -15.54
N ILE A 38 1.53 -1.88 -15.87
CA ILE A 38 0.44 -1.00 -16.31
C ILE A 38 -0.20 -1.58 -17.57
N LYS A 39 0.57 -1.91 -18.60
CA LYS A 39 0.04 -2.49 -19.84
C LYS A 39 -0.71 -3.80 -19.62
N ARG A 40 -0.26 -4.61 -18.66
CA ARG A 40 -0.86 -5.90 -18.33
C ARG A 40 -2.20 -5.75 -17.60
N ILE A 41 -2.38 -4.69 -16.79
CA ILE A 41 -3.51 -4.57 -15.86
C ILE A 41 -4.52 -3.49 -16.29
N ARG A 42 -4.10 -2.38 -16.92
CA ARG A 42 -4.93 -1.20 -17.21
C ARG A 42 -6.25 -1.45 -17.94
N HIS A 43 -6.38 -2.58 -18.61
CA HIS A 43 -7.59 -2.91 -19.38
C HIS A 43 -8.70 -3.57 -18.55
N HIS A 44 -8.45 -3.86 -17.28
CA HIS A 44 -9.44 -4.47 -16.39
C HIS A 44 -10.43 -3.41 -15.89
N ALA A 45 -11.72 -3.69 -16.08
CA ALA A 45 -12.80 -2.80 -15.63
C ALA A 45 -12.84 -2.67 -14.08
N SER A 46 -12.31 -3.65 -13.37
CA SER A 46 -12.19 -3.65 -11.91
C SER A 46 -11.14 -2.68 -11.37
N LEU A 47 -10.16 -2.26 -12.18
CA LEU A 47 -9.09 -1.37 -11.73
C LEU A 47 -9.66 0.02 -11.36
N GLY A 48 -9.65 0.34 -10.07
CA GLY A 48 -10.17 1.61 -9.54
C GLY A 48 -9.11 2.69 -9.44
N LEU A 49 -7.91 2.33 -9.00
CA LEU A 49 -6.78 3.26 -8.90
C LEU A 49 -5.43 2.54 -8.89
N TRP A 50 -4.38 3.32 -9.20
CA TRP A 50 -2.99 2.98 -8.97
C TRP A 50 -2.50 3.68 -7.70
N CYS A 51 -1.82 2.96 -6.80
CA CYS A 51 -1.17 3.54 -5.63
C CYS A 51 0.34 3.42 -5.72
N GLY A 52 1.05 4.49 -5.35
CA GLY A 52 2.50 4.58 -5.51
C GLY A 52 3.28 3.66 -4.59
N ASN A 53 2.91 3.63 -3.31
CA ASN A 53 3.62 2.83 -2.31
C ASN A 53 2.77 2.59 -1.05
N ASN A 54 3.20 1.60 -0.27
CA ASN A 54 2.68 1.34 1.08
C ASN A 54 3.60 1.92 2.16
N GLU A 55 3.06 2.80 3.00
CA GLU A 55 3.61 3.37 4.23
C GLU A 55 4.90 4.21 4.10
N MET A 56 5.43 4.39 2.91
CA MET A 56 6.70 5.09 2.77
C MET A 56 6.59 6.60 3.00
N GLU A 57 5.48 7.25 2.57
CA GLU A 57 5.30 8.69 2.76
C GLU A 57 5.33 9.07 4.25
N MET A 58 4.59 8.35 5.06
CA MET A 58 4.50 8.56 6.49
C MET A 58 5.87 8.39 7.17
N PHE A 59 6.54 7.27 6.93
CA PHE A 59 7.82 6.97 7.57
C PHE A 59 8.97 7.85 7.07
N VAL A 60 8.99 8.21 5.79
CA VAL A 60 10.00 9.15 5.25
C VAL A 60 9.81 10.54 5.87
N LYS A 61 8.56 11.02 5.99
CA LYS A 61 8.25 12.27 6.69
C LYS A 61 8.73 12.29 8.13
N GLU A 62 8.53 11.21 8.84
CA GLU A 62 8.94 11.06 10.25
C GLU A 62 10.45 10.83 10.40
N GLY A 63 11.16 10.53 9.31
CA GLY A 63 12.59 10.24 9.30
C GLY A 63 12.94 8.85 9.83
N ASN A 64 11.97 7.96 9.98
CA ASN A 64 12.17 6.67 10.65
C ASN A 64 13.07 5.70 9.85
N TRP A 65 13.05 5.75 8.52
CA TRP A 65 13.88 4.88 7.67
C TRP A 65 14.93 5.65 6.89
N VAL A 66 14.96 6.97 7.05
CA VAL A 66 15.84 7.85 6.30
C VAL A 66 17.21 7.90 6.95
N SER A 67 18.25 7.56 6.19
CA SER A 67 19.64 7.64 6.61
C SER A 67 20.38 8.87 6.06
N LYS A 68 19.88 9.42 4.95
CA LYS A 68 20.48 10.57 4.26
C LYS A 68 19.41 11.42 3.55
N HIS A 69 19.62 12.72 3.43
CA HIS A 69 18.68 13.66 2.81
C HIS A 69 18.35 13.34 1.34
N SER A 70 19.25 12.68 0.62
CA SER A 70 18.97 12.25 -0.75
C SER A 70 17.78 11.28 -0.86
N GLU A 71 17.54 10.48 0.14
CA GLU A 71 16.43 9.50 0.15
C GLU A 71 15.06 10.20 0.19
N VAL A 72 14.94 11.34 0.89
CA VAL A 72 13.73 12.17 0.87
C VAL A 72 13.45 12.73 -0.52
N ARG A 73 14.50 13.25 -1.18
CA ARG A 73 14.42 13.73 -2.57
C ARG A 73 14.03 12.58 -3.51
N ASP A 74 14.67 11.43 -3.35
CA ASP A 74 14.46 10.27 -4.21
C ASP A 74 13.04 9.72 -4.06
N TYR A 75 12.48 9.75 -2.83
CA TYR A 75 11.05 9.47 -2.60
C TYR A 75 10.15 10.36 -3.46
N LEU A 76 10.30 11.68 -3.37
CA LEU A 76 9.49 12.62 -4.15
C LEU A 76 9.64 12.41 -5.66
N LEU A 77 10.88 12.17 -6.11
CA LEU A 77 11.13 11.91 -7.53
C LEU A 77 10.45 10.62 -8.00
N MET A 78 10.49 9.56 -7.22
CA MET A 78 9.86 8.28 -7.57
C MET A 78 8.33 8.41 -7.66
N TYR A 79 7.70 8.88 -6.60
CA TYR A 79 6.25 8.79 -6.43
C TYR A 79 5.48 10.00 -6.95
N GLU A 80 6.09 11.18 -6.99
CA GLU A 80 5.41 12.39 -7.46
C GLU A 80 5.84 12.83 -8.87
N ARG A 81 6.87 12.19 -9.44
CA ARG A 81 7.34 12.49 -10.79
C ARG A 81 7.43 11.28 -11.70
N VAL A 82 8.26 10.27 -11.36
CA VAL A 82 8.57 9.15 -12.28
C VAL A 82 7.33 8.30 -12.53
N ILE A 83 6.62 7.87 -11.49
CA ILE A 83 5.39 7.07 -11.66
C ILE A 83 4.31 7.85 -12.42
N PRO A 84 3.99 9.11 -12.07
CA PRO A 84 3.06 9.92 -12.87
C PRO A 84 3.46 10.12 -14.33
N GLU A 85 4.76 10.25 -14.63
CA GLU A 85 5.24 10.32 -16.01
C GLU A 85 4.93 9.03 -16.79
N VAL A 86 5.22 7.87 -16.20
CA VAL A 86 4.96 6.56 -16.81
C VAL A 86 3.46 6.33 -16.97
N LEU A 87 2.65 6.67 -15.96
CA LEU A 87 1.19 6.57 -16.05
C LEU A 87 0.61 7.47 -17.14
N ARG A 88 1.11 8.69 -17.28
CA ARG A 88 0.65 9.60 -18.35
C ARG A 88 0.89 9.02 -19.74
N GLU A 89 1.94 8.21 -19.91
CA GLU A 89 2.23 7.55 -21.18
C GLU A 89 1.37 6.29 -21.40
N TYR A 90 1.17 5.46 -20.38
CA TYR A 90 0.59 4.13 -20.56
C TYR A 90 -0.84 3.98 -20.02
N ASP A 91 -1.27 4.79 -19.06
CA ASP A 91 -2.64 4.80 -18.51
C ASP A 91 -3.03 6.19 -17.98
N PRO A 92 -3.32 7.15 -18.85
CA PRO A 92 -3.63 8.53 -18.44
C PRO A 92 -5.02 8.73 -17.83
N VAL A 93 -5.82 7.67 -17.71
CA VAL A 93 -7.23 7.78 -17.29
C VAL A 93 -7.49 7.23 -15.89
N THR A 94 -6.75 6.20 -15.46
CA THR A 94 -6.91 5.64 -14.12
C THR A 94 -6.32 6.58 -13.09
N PHE A 95 -7.07 6.79 -12.00
CA PHE A 95 -6.63 7.67 -10.92
C PHE A 95 -5.35 7.15 -10.25
N TYR A 96 -4.44 8.07 -9.95
CA TYR A 96 -3.20 7.78 -9.24
C TYR A 96 -3.22 8.38 -7.82
N TRP A 97 -2.91 7.55 -6.83
CA TRP A 97 -2.73 7.93 -5.44
C TRP A 97 -1.25 7.75 -5.05
N PRO A 98 -0.55 8.77 -4.50
CA PRO A 98 0.92 8.71 -4.39
C PRO A 98 1.43 7.71 -3.34
N ALA A 99 0.67 7.50 -2.27
CA ALA A 99 1.02 6.59 -1.18
C ALA A 99 -0.22 6.12 -0.41
N SER A 100 -0.09 5.09 0.38
CA SER A 100 -1.08 4.67 1.37
C SER A 100 -0.35 4.41 2.71
N PRO A 101 -0.69 5.13 3.83
CA PRO A 101 -1.66 6.21 3.87
C PRO A 101 -1.11 7.52 3.28
N SER A 102 -2.01 8.38 2.81
CA SER A 102 -1.65 9.71 2.29
C SER A 102 -2.82 10.68 2.40
N SER A 103 -2.50 11.98 2.43
CA SER A 103 -3.47 13.06 2.27
C SER A 103 -3.39 13.74 0.89
N GLY A 104 -2.68 13.12 -0.06
CA GLY A 104 -2.51 13.60 -1.43
C GLY A 104 -1.07 13.81 -1.88
N GLY A 105 -0.09 13.41 -1.07
CA GLY A 105 1.33 13.50 -1.38
C GLY A 105 2.06 14.68 -0.76
N SER A 106 3.31 14.86 -1.15
CA SER A 106 4.19 15.97 -0.72
C SER A 106 4.39 16.06 0.80
N PHE A 107 4.27 14.95 1.50
CA PHE A 107 4.35 14.87 2.96
C PHE A 107 3.33 15.72 3.71
N ASP A 108 2.20 16.07 3.09
CA ASP A 108 1.15 16.85 3.73
C ASP A 108 0.27 15.96 4.63
N ALA A 109 0.69 15.84 5.89
CA ALA A 109 -0.02 15.11 6.93
C ALA A 109 -0.50 13.71 6.47
N PRO A 110 0.40 12.83 5.99
CA PRO A 110 0.03 11.46 5.71
C PRO A 110 -0.54 10.81 6.98
N ASN A 111 -1.55 9.97 6.81
CA ASN A 111 -2.31 9.38 7.91
C ASN A 111 -3.21 10.36 8.72
N ASP A 112 -3.65 11.44 8.09
CA ASP A 112 -4.63 12.36 8.68
C ASP A 112 -6.01 11.70 8.75
N PRO A 113 -6.68 11.64 9.91
CA PRO A 113 -7.96 10.95 10.07
C PRO A 113 -9.09 11.48 9.21
N ASP A 114 -9.01 12.76 8.81
CA ASP A 114 -10.09 13.46 8.10
C ASP A 114 -9.82 13.62 6.59
N ARG A 115 -8.64 13.21 6.10
CA ARG A 115 -8.21 13.38 4.71
C ARG A 115 -7.60 12.09 4.13
N GLY A 116 -7.84 11.88 2.84
CA GLY A 116 -7.27 10.76 2.13
C GLY A 116 -7.62 9.40 2.74
N ASP A 117 -6.61 8.59 2.97
CA ASP A 117 -6.72 7.26 3.56
C ASP A 117 -5.83 7.12 4.82
N VAL A 118 -6.21 6.18 5.67
CA VAL A 118 -5.60 5.97 6.99
C VAL A 118 -5.23 4.51 7.19
N HIS A 119 -4.04 4.27 7.74
CA HIS A 119 -3.63 3.02 8.35
C HIS A 119 -3.80 3.11 9.86
N TYR A 120 -4.62 2.25 10.44
CA TYR A 120 -4.93 2.30 11.87
C TYR A 120 -4.60 0.98 12.56
N TRP A 121 -3.41 0.90 13.15
CA TRP A 121 -2.87 -0.30 13.77
C TRP A 121 -2.78 -0.26 15.30
N GLU A 122 -3.44 0.71 15.94
CA GLU A 122 -3.39 0.88 17.40
C GLU A 122 -3.91 -0.33 18.19
N VAL A 123 -4.86 -1.08 17.65
CA VAL A 123 -5.37 -2.29 18.33
C VAL A 123 -4.38 -3.45 18.21
N TRP A 124 -3.66 -3.56 17.08
CA TRP A 124 -2.66 -4.61 16.90
C TRP A 124 -1.30 -4.23 17.48
N HIS A 125 -0.70 -3.14 17.01
CA HIS A 125 0.66 -2.73 17.39
C HIS A 125 0.70 -1.82 18.60
N GLY A 126 -0.38 -1.09 18.88
CA GLY A 126 -0.48 -0.17 20.01
C GLY A 126 -1.09 -0.78 21.28
N ASP A 127 -1.40 -2.09 21.27
CA ASP A 127 -2.01 -2.81 22.40
C ASP A 127 -3.30 -2.16 22.94
N LYS A 128 -4.03 -1.44 22.09
CA LYS A 128 -5.30 -0.81 22.47
C LYS A 128 -6.45 -1.83 22.45
N PRO A 129 -7.47 -1.65 23.30
CA PRO A 129 -8.62 -2.54 23.30
C PRO A 129 -9.46 -2.40 22.01
N PHE A 130 -10.22 -3.44 21.65
CA PHE A 130 -11.11 -3.44 20.48
C PHE A 130 -12.12 -2.29 20.45
N SER A 131 -12.47 -1.74 21.63
CA SER A 131 -13.32 -0.55 21.72
C SER A 131 -12.72 0.69 21.04
N GLU A 132 -11.41 0.70 20.80
CA GLU A 132 -10.71 1.78 20.11
C GLU A 132 -11.25 2.02 18.70
N TYR A 133 -11.62 0.95 17.98
CA TYR A 133 -12.23 1.07 16.64
C TYR A 133 -13.54 1.88 16.61
N ARG A 134 -14.17 2.14 17.73
CA ARG A 134 -15.41 2.93 17.82
C ARG A 134 -15.19 4.43 18.08
N LYS A 135 -13.93 4.83 18.25
CA LYS A 135 -13.59 6.24 18.57
C LYS A 135 -13.43 7.13 17.35
N TYR A 136 -13.16 6.52 16.19
CA TYR A 136 -12.78 7.24 14.98
C TYR A 136 -13.77 6.98 13.86
N TYR A 137 -13.96 8.02 13.03
CA TYR A 137 -14.77 7.97 11.81
C TYR A 137 -13.88 8.46 10.65
N PHE A 138 -12.89 7.63 10.29
CA PHE A 138 -11.97 7.94 9.22
C PHE A 138 -12.72 8.17 7.91
N ARG A 139 -12.21 9.08 7.07
CA ARG A 139 -12.73 9.26 5.72
C ARG A 139 -12.64 7.97 4.90
N TYR A 140 -11.50 7.30 4.99
CA TYR A 140 -11.26 5.98 4.44
C TYR A 140 -10.17 5.27 5.25
N ALA A 141 -10.44 4.12 5.79
CA ALA A 141 -9.45 3.26 6.43
C ALA A 141 -9.02 2.19 5.44
N SER A 142 -7.87 2.38 4.82
CA SER A 142 -7.31 1.43 3.86
C SER A 142 -6.69 0.23 4.54
N GLU A 143 -6.14 0.43 5.75
CA GLU A 143 -5.62 -0.66 6.56
C GLU A 143 -6.02 -0.53 8.03
N PHE A 144 -6.47 -1.63 8.60
CA PHE A 144 -6.70 -1.82 10.04
C PHE A 144 -6.89 -3.31 10.31
N GLY A 145 -6.80 -3.72 11.56
CA GLY A 145 -7.17 -5.07 11.88
C GLY A 145 -6.48 -5.63 13.11
N PHE A 146 -6.71 -6.91 13.31
CA PHE A 146 -6.10 -7.75 14.32
C PHE A 146 -5.90 -9.14 13.73
N GLN A 147 -4.75 -9.74 13.96
CA GLN A 147 -4.46 -11.06 13.41
C GLN A 147 -5.45 -12.10 13.96
N SER A 148 -5.96 -12.92 13.06
CA SER A 148 -6.81 -14.05 13.42
C SER A 148 -6.47 -15.26 12.56
N PHE A 149 -6.76 -16.44 13.08
CA PHE A 149 -6.64 -17.65 12.30
C PHE A 149 -7.69 -17.69 11.20
N PRO A 150 -7.39 -18.28 10.03
CA PRO A 150 -8.38 -18.59 9.03
C PRO A 150 -9.35 -19.66 9.57
N CYS A 151 -10.46 -19.89 8.85
CA CYS A 151 -11.39 -20.94 9.25
C CYS A 151 -10.73 -22.34 9.19
N LEU A 152 -11.20 -23.26 10.02
CA LEU A 152 -10.62 -24.60 10.16
C LEU A 152 -10.45 -25.32 8.81
N LYS A 153 -11.43 -25.22 7.91
CA LYS A 153 -11.35 -25.79 6.56
C LYS A 153 -10.13 -25.29 5.78
N THR A 154 -9.77 -24.01 5.94
CA THR A 154 -8.58 -23.43 5.29
C THR A 154 -7.31 -23.95 5.94
N VAL A 155 -7.27 -24.03 7.27
CA VAL A 155 -6.14 -24.60 8.02
C VAL A 155 -5.90 -26.04 7.58
N GLU A 156 -6.95 -26.85 7.50
CA GLU A 156 -6.90 -28.24 7.06
C GLU A 156 -6.36 -28.43 5.63
N ALA A 157 -6.49 -27.41 4.76
CA ALA A 157 -6.05 -27.48 3.38
C ALA A 157 -4.51 -27.39 3.22
N PHE A 158 -3.79 -26.86 4.22
CA PHE A 158 -2.33 -26.64 4.14
C PHE A 158 -1.54 -27.26 5.29
N THR A 159 -2.20 -27.92 6.26
CA THR A 159 -1.56 -28.58 7.40
C THR A 159 -1.69 -30.11 7.32
N LEU A 160 -0.75 -30.80 7.97
CA LEU A 160 -0.85 -32.25 8.21
C LEU A 160 -1.76 -32.53 9.42
N PRO A 161 -2.35 -33.73 9.53
CA PRO A 161 -3.18 -34.08 10.68
C PRO A 161 -2.51 -33.85 12.04
N GLU A 162 -1.22 -34.16 12.16
CA GLU A 162 -0.39 -33.99 13.35
C GLU A 162 -0.14 -32.55 13.75
N ASP A 163 -0.17 -31.61 12.79
CA ASP A 163 0.06 -30.17 13.06
C ASP A 163 -1.13 -29.54 13.80
N LYS A 164 -2.31 -30.16 13.73
CA LYS A 164 -3.54 -29.61 14.35
C LYS A 164 -3.46 -29.57 15.87
N GLU A 165 -2.75 -30.49 16.48
CA GLU A 165 -2.56 -30.53 17.93
C GLU A 165 -1.73 -29.35 18.42
N LEU A 166 -0.75 -28.87 17.61
CA LEU A 166 0.12 -27.75 17.94
C LEU A 166 -0.55 -26.37 17.82
N ILE A 167 -1.60 -26.27 17.00
CA ILE A 167 -2.32 -25.00 16.78
C ILE A 167 -3.33 -24.72 17.89
N MET A 168 -3.74 -25.76 18.63
CA MET A 168 -4.77 -25.67 19.68
C MET A 168 -4.20 -25.52 21.10
N GLU A 169 -2.88 -25.54 21.26
CA GLU A 169 -2.15 -25.22 22.51
C GLU A 169 -1.74 -23.74 22.56
#